data_b34204a8a5107b5a46d0d2859f93f4fb
#
_entry.id   b34204a8a5107b5a46d0d2859f93f4fb
#
_cell.length_a   1.000
_cell.length_b   1.000
_cell.length_c   1.000
_cell.angle_alpha   90.00
_cell.angle_beta   90.00
_cell.angle_gamma   90.00
#
_symmetry.space_group_name_H-M   'P 1'
#
loop_
_entity.id
_entity.type
_entity.pdbx_description
1 polymer ?
#
loop_
_entity_poly.entity_id
_entity_poly.type
_entity_poly.pdbx_seq_one_letter_code
_entity_poly.pdbx_strand_id
1 'polypeptide(L)'
;MVLQAWRALGRDLRSGELRLLMVAVALAVAALTAVGFFADRLYSGLQRDARQLLGGDVVVAADQAPPPFVAEKAAAMGLRTNASLSFPTMARASDAQGGASRLVALKSVAPGYPLRGQLTVASQPGAPAAPTRDIPAPGEAWVDAALLDQLGLAVGDPLLLGDATLRLARVIVLEPDRGAGFMNFAPRVMLHEDSLRATGLVQPASRLTWRLAAVADGAGAEARVKAFREWADQALPQAGVRGVRVETLESGRPEMRQTLDRAGKFLSLVSLLAALLSAVAVALAARGFAARHLDDCAMLRVLGQSQRTIAASYTVEFVLAGLVASLVGVALGYAVHFAFVELLSS
;
A
#
# COMPACT_ATOMS: atom_id res chain seq x y z
N MET A 1 -41.59 15.93 -23.33
CA MET A 1 -41.61 15.23 -22.04
C MET A 1 -40.47 15.69 -21.13
N VAL A 2 -39.18 15.54 -21.48
CA VAL A 2 -38.05 15.92 -20.61
C VAL A 2 -38.05 17.41 -20.23
N LEU A 3 -38.30 18.33 -21.18
CA LEU A 3 -38.35 19.76 -20.90
C LEU A 3 -39.54 20.18 -20.00
N GLN A 4 -40.64 19.45 -20.06
CA GLN A 4 -41.80 19.66 -19.20
C GLN A 4 -41.54 19.13 -17.79
N ALA A 5 -40.89 17.95 -17.67
CA ALA A 5 -40.45 17.38 -16.39
C ALA A 5 -39.41 18.30 -15.70
N TRP A 6 -38.51 18.93 -16.45
CA TRP A 6 -37.55 19.89 -15.90
C TRP A 6 -38.22 21.17 -15.36
N ARG A 7 -39.25 21.66 -16.02
CA ARG A 7 -40.04 22.79 -15.52
C ARG A 7 -40.94 22.42 -14.32
N ALA A 8 -41.49 21.22 -14.30
CA ALA A 8 -42.23 20.68 -13.16
C ALA A 8 -41.29 20.53 -11.93
N LEU A 9 -40.10 19.93 -12.12
CA LEU A 9 -39.07 19.81 -11.09
C LEU A 9 -38.73 21.16 -10.44
N GLY A 10 -38.58 22.23 -11.26
CA GLY A 10 -38.28 23.58 -10.76
C GLY A 10 -39.45 24.19 -9.93
N ARG A 11 -40.67 23.85 -10.25
CA ARG A 11 -41.88 24.30 -9.53
C ARG A 11 -42.03 23.53 -8.21
N ASP A 12 -41.87 22.22 -8.23
CA ASP A 12 -42.03 21.33 -7.07
C ASP A 12 -40.85 21.42 -6.08
N LEU A 13 -39.69 21.86 -6.56
CA LEU A 13 -38.60 22.34 -5.72
C LEU A 13 -38.97 23.61 -4.96
N ARG A 14 -39.74 24.54 -5.56
CA ARG A 14 -40.18 25.79 -4.90
C ARG A 14 -41.32 25.55 -3.93
N SER A 15 -42.21 24.61 -4.20
CA SER A 15 -43.31 24.22 -3.28
C SER A 15 -42.81 23.50 -2.02
N GLY A 16 -41.57 22.98 -2.03
CA GLY A 16 -40.98 22.31 -0.89
C GLY A 16 -41.21 20.79 -0.84
N GLU A 17 -42.08 20.25 -1.71
CA GLU A 17 -42.49 18.85 -1.66
C GLU A 17 -41.37 17.86 -2.05
N LEU A 18 -40.57 18.21 -3.04
CA LEU A 18 -39.38 17.44 -3.46
C LEU A 18 -38.14 17.65 -2.59
N ARG A 19 -38.14 18.72 -1.78
CA ARG A 19 -36.93 19.07 -0.97
C ARG A 19 -36.52 17.97 0.00
N LEU A 20 -37.47 17.40 0.73
CA LEU A 20 -37.23 16.33 1.68
C LEU A 20 -36.67 15.08 1.00
N LEU A 21 -37.24 14.72 -0.16
CA LEU A 21 -36.74 13.60 -0.96
C LEU A 21 -35.31 13.85 -1.43
N MET A 22 -35.07 15.03 -2.03
CA MET A 22 -33.76 15.38 -2.55
C MET A 22 -32.70 15.45 -1.45
N VAL A 23 -33.03 16.03 -0.30
CA VAL A 23 -32.14 16.08 0.86
C VAL A 23 -31.84 14.66 1.37
N ALA A 24 -32.86 13.81 1.49
CA ALA A 24 -32.67 12.42 1.92
C ALA A 24 -31.78 11.63 0.96
N VAL A 25 -32.01 11.76 -0.36
CA VAL A 25 -31.18 11.11 -1.39
C VAL A 25 -29.76 11.68 -1.37
N ALA A 26 -29.61 13.01 -1.32
CA ALA A 26 -28.29 13.65 -1.28
C ALA A 26 -27.48 13.24 -0.05
N LEU A 27 -28.10 13.21 1.13
CA LEU A 27 -27.44 12.76 2.37
C LEU A 27 -27.09 11.27 2.31
N ALA A 28 -27.99 10.44 1.79
CA ALA A 28 -27.75 9.01 1.64
C ALA A 28 -26.56 8.73 0.70
N VAL A 29 -26.52 9.41 -0.45
CA VAL A 29 -25.41 9.29 -1.41
C VAL A 29 -24.14 9.90 -0.84
N ALA A 30 -24.20 11.03 -0.14
CA ALA A 30 -23.04 11.65 0.50
C ALA A 30 -22.41 10.73 1.56
N ALA A 31 -23.25 10.12 2.41
CA ALA A 31 -22.76 9.17 3.42
C ALA A 31 -22.10 7.95 2.78
N LEU A 32 -22.72 7.36 1.75
CA LEU A 32 -22.19 6.19 1.05
C LEU A 32 -20.86 6.50 0.34
N THR A 33 -20.79 7.63 -0.36
CA THR A 33 -19.58 8.04 -1.09
C THR A 33 -18.45 8.46 -0.16
N ALA A 34 -18.76 9.16 0.95
CA ALA A 34 -17.74 9.53 1.95
C ALA A 34 -17.10 8.28 2.58
N VAL A 35 -17.93 7.29 2.98
CA VAL A 35 -17.44 6.02 3.53
C VAL A 35 -16.65 5.24 2.48
N GLY A 36 -17.15 5.18 1.23
CA GLY A 36 -16.46 4.49 0.13
C GLY A 36 -15.09 5.08 -0.18
N PHE A 37 -14.98 6.39 -0.33
CA PHE A 37 -13.71 7.08 -0.57
C PHE A 37 -12.73 6.95 0.59
N PHE A 38 -13.22 7.03 1.82
CA PHE A 38 -12.39 6.83 3.00
C PHE A 38 -11.84 5.41 3.07
N ALA A 39 -12.70 4.41 2.83
CA ALA A 39 -12.33 3.00 2.81
C ALA A 39 -11.26 2.70 1.74
N ASP A 40 -11.47 3.18 0.51
CA ASP A 40 -10.53 3.01 -0.61
C ASP A 40 -9.17 3.65 -0.31
N ARG A 41 -9.17 4.87 0.24
CA ARG A 41 -7.93 5.57 0.58
C ARG A 41 -7.16 4.89 1.72
N LEU A 42 -7.87 4.45 2.77
CA LEU A 42 -7.26 3.73 3.87
C LEU A 42 -6.64 2.41 3.39
N TYR A 43 -7.37 1.65 2.58
CA TYR A 43 -6.91 0.39 2.01
C TYR A 43 -5.69 0.61 1.09
N SER A 44 -5.75 1.61 0.23
CA SER A 44 -4.64 1.98 -0.67
C SER A 44 -3.41 2.50 0.10
N GLY A 45 -3.61 3.19 1.23
CA GLY A 45 -2.55 3.59 2.15
C GLY A 45 -1.86 2.39 2.77
N LEU A 46 -2.64 1.50 3.38
CA LEU A 46 -2.14 0.27 3.99
C LEU A 46 -1.39 -0.62 2.98
N GLN A 47 -1.87 -0.71 1.75
CA GLN A 47 -1.17 -1.44 0.69
C GLN A 47 0.18 -0.80 0.34
N ARG A 48 0.25 0.53 0.27
CA ARG A 48 1.51 1.24 -0.02
C ARG A 48 2.53 1.00 1.08
N ASP A 49 2.13 1.10 2.34
CA ASP A 49 3.02 0.87 3.48
C ASP A 49 3.51 -0.58 3.51
N ALA A 50 2.62 -1.51 3.21
CA ALA A 50 2.98 -2.91 3.12
C ALA A 50 3.99 -3.21 1.98
N ARG A 51 3.90 -2.53 0.81
CA ARG A 51 4.89 -2.64 -0.29
C ARG A 51 6.27 -2.11 0.14
N GLN A 52 6.32 -1.07 0.98
CA GLN A 52 7.58 -0.59 1.55
C GLN A 52 8.26 -1.65 2.40
N LEU A 53 7.48 -2.41 3.18
CA LEU A 53 7.98 -3.48 4.03
C LEU A 53 8.51 -4.70 3.26
N LEU A 54 8.17 -4.84 1.99
CA LEU A 54 8.72 -5.88 1.10
C LEU A 54 10.02 -5.41 0.42
N GLY A 55 10.24 -4.11 0.31
CA GLY A 55 11.36 -3.49 -0.42
C GLY A 55 11.17 -3.49 -1.94
N GLY A 56 10.02 -3.95 -2.43
CA GLY A 56 9.66 -4.05 -3.83
C GLY A 56 8.19 -4.37 -4.03
N ASP A 57 7.72 -4.45 -5.28
CA ASP A 57 6.36 -4.88 -5.61
C ASP A 57 6.27 -6.42 -5.69
N VAL A 58 7.38 -7.05 -6.07
CA VAL A 58 7.62 -8.50 -6.06
C VAL A 58 9.09 -8.77 -5.75
N VAL A 59 9.37 -9.82 -4.99
CA VAL A 59 10.74 -10.21 -4.64
C VAL A 59 10.93 -11.69 -4.95
N VAL A 60 11.97 -12.00 -5.71
CA VAL A 60 12.45 -13.36 -5.91
C VAL A 60 13.53 -13.62 -4.86
N ALA A 61 13.21 -14.45 -3.86
CA ALA A 61 14.14 -14.87 -2.82
C ALA A 61 14.65 -16.28 -3.11
N ALA A 62 15.94 -16.51 -2.97
CA ALA A 62 16.59 -17.79 -3.25
C ALA A 62 17.82 -18.01 -2.37
N ASP A 63 18.19 -19.27 -2.20
CA ASP A 63 19.42 -19.67 -1.47
C ASP A 63 20.68 -19.52 -2.34
N GLN A 64 20.50 -19.26 -3.63
CA GLN A 64 21.57 -19.02 -4.61
C GLN A 64 21.30 -17.73 -5.38
N ALA A 65 22.34 -17.16 -5.98
CA ALA A 65 22.19 -15.98 -6.82
C ALA A 65 21.14 -16.25 -7.92
N PRO A 66 20.12 -15.40 -8.06
CA PRO A 66 19.15 -15.55 -9.14
C PRO A 66 19.87 -15.55 -10.49
N PRO A 67 19.53 -16.47 -11.41
CA PRO A 67 20.12 -16.47 -12.74
C PRO A 67 19.93 -15.13 -13.47
N PRO A 68 20.90 -14.68 -14.28
CA PRO A 68 20.82 -13.39 -14.97
C PRO A 68 19.56 -13.20 -15.80
N PHE A 69 19.02 -14.25 -16.40
CA PHE A 69 17.81 -14.20 -17.21
C PHE A 69 16.57 -13.68 -16.44
N VAL A 70 16.58 -13.78 -15.08
CA VAL A 70 15.46 -13.28 -14.25
C VAL A 70 15.43 -11.74 -14.27
N ALA A 71 16.60 -11.11 -14.08
CA ALA A 71 16.71 -9.64 -14.15
C ALA A 71 16.48 -9.14 -15.58
N GLU A 72 16.99 -9.85 -16.59
CA GLU A 72 16.76 -9.53 -18.02
C GLU A 72 15.28 -9.60 -18.37
N LYS A 73 14.57 -10.63 -17.93
CA LYS A 73 13.13 -10.76 -18.14
C LYS A 73 12.34 -9.65 -17.43
N ALA A 74 12.70 -9.33 -16.18
CA ALA A 74 12.09 -8.21 -15.48
C ALA A 74 12.27 -6.91 -16.26
N ALA A 75 13.49 -6.61 -16.73
CA ALA A 75 13.79 -5.43 -17.53
C ALA A 75 13.00 -5.42 -18.86
N ALA A 76 12.90 -6.56 -19.57
CA ALA A 76 12.11 -6.70 -20.79
C ALA A 76 10.61 -6.45 -20.57
N MET A 77 10.11 -6.68 -19.36
CA MET A 77 8.72 -6.39 -18.94
C MET A 77 8.57 -4.98 -18.37
N GLY A 78 9.61 -4.13 -18.41
CA GLY A 78 9.58 -2.76 -17.93
C GLY A 78 9.59 -2.65 -16.41
N LEU A 79 10.19 -3.62 -15.69
CA LEU A 79 10.43 -3.55 -14.25
C LEU A 79 11.87 -3.15 -13.99
N ARG A 80 12.08 -2.33 -12.96
CA ARG A 80 13.41 -2.07 -12.39
C ARG A 80 13.69 -3.10 -11.32
N THR A 81 14.93 -3.59 -11.24
CA THR A 81 15.35 -4.59 -10.28
C THR A 81 16.51 -4.10 -9.41
N ASN A 82 16.59 -4.63 -8.20
CA ASN A 82 17.74 -4.45 -7.30
C ASN A 82 17.99 -5.75 -6.55
N ALA A 83 19.24 -6.16 -6.51
CA ALA A 83 19.66 -7.35 -5.79
C ALA A 83 20.22 -6.99 -4.41
N SER A 84 19.94 -7.83 -3.43
CA SER A 84 20.56 -7.79 -2.12
C SER A 84 20.85 -9.21 -1.65
N LEU A 85 21.85 -9.34 -0.79
CA LEU A 85 22.27 -10.60 -0.19
C LEU A 85 22.29 -10.44 1.32
N SER A 86 21.72 -11.39 2.05
CA SER A 86 21.78 -11.39 3.51
C SER A 86 22.12 -12.77 4.08
N PHE A 87 22.90 -12.80 5.16
CA PHE A 87 23.28 -14.02 5.85
C PHE A 87 23.81 -13.68 7.26
N PRO A 88 23.80 -14.68 8.18
CA PRO A 88 24.44 -14.53 9.50
C PRO A 88 25.95 -14.63 9.39
N THR A 89 26.64 -13.77 10.13
CA THR A 89 28.09 -13.84 10.26
C THR A 89 28.58 -13.27 11.60
N MET A 90 29.87 -13.37 11.87
CA MET A 90 30.47 -12.74 13.06
C MET A 90 31.08 -11.39 12.68
N ALA A 91 30.73 -10.35 13.40
CA ALA A 91 31.43 -9.08 13.39
C ALA A 91 32.31 -8.96 14.63
N ARG A 92 33.49 -8.37 14.48
CA ARG A 92 34.47 -8.27 15.55
C ARG A 92 35.03 -6.85 15.67
N ALA A 93 35.19 -6.38 16.90
CA ALA A 93 36.03 -5.21 17.20
C ALA A 93 37.49 -5.52 16.99
N SER A 94 38.30 -4.52 16.69
CA SER A 94 39.76 -4.70 16.62
C SER A 94 40.34 -5.09 17.98
N ASP A 95 41.51 -5.71 17.99
CA ASP A 95 42.18 -6.09 19.25
C ASP A 95 42.51 -4.87 20.14
N ALA A 96 42.79 -3.72 19.49
CA ALA A 96 42.96 -2.44 20.18
C ALA A 96 41.70 -1.94 20.90
N GLN A 97 40.52 -2.42 20.48
CA GLN A 97 39.20 -2.07 21.02
C GLN A 97 38.58 -3.22 21.83
N GLY A 98 39.43 -4.18 22.28
CA GLY A 98 39.00 -5.28 23.16
C GLY A 98 38.63 -6.58 22.45
N GLY A 99 38.65 -6.67 21.11
CA GLY A 99 38.52 -7.90 20.34
C GLY A 99 37.15 -8.59 20.47
N ALA A 100 36.15 -7.94 21.04
CA ALA A 100 34.82 -8.51 21.22
C ALA A 100 34.17 -8.91 19.87
N SER A 101 33.46 -10.04 19.85
CA SER A 101 32.77 -10.51 18.64
C SER A 101 31.26 -10.75 18.90
N ARG A 102 30.46 -10.52 17.90
CA ARG A 102 28.98 -10.71 17.95
C ARG A 102 28.46 -11.30 16.67
N LEU A 103 27.42 -12.13 16.80
CA LEU A 103 26.64 -12.61 15.66
C LEU A 103 25.81 -11.44 15.12
N VAL A 104 25.89 -11.21 13.82
CA VAL A 104 25.19 -10.15 13.12
C VAL A 104 24.44 -10.69 11.89
N ALA A 105 23.38 -9.99 11.51
CA ALA A 105 22.70 -10.19 10.25
C ALA A 105 23.32 -9.25 9.21
N LEU A 106 24.28 -9.75 8.44
CA LEU A 106 24.90 -8.98 7.37
C LEU A 106 23.93 -8.84 6.19
N LYS A 107 23.87 -7.64 5.61
CA LYS A 107 23.18 -7.37 4.36
C LYS A 107 24.05 -6.56 3.43
N SER A 108 24.27 -7.12 2.25
CA SER A 108 24.93 -6.44 1.15
C SER A 108 23.89 -5.86 0.21
N VAL A 109 24.05 -4.61 -0.20
CA VAL A 109 23.12 -3.86 -1.03
C VAL A 109 23.80 -3.23 -2.23
N ALA A 110 23.07 -3.15 -3.34
CA ALA A 110 23.51 -2.51 -4.58
C ALA A 110 22.94 -1.07 -4.70
N PRO A 111 23.51 -0.21 -5.55
CA PRO A 111 22.99 1.11 -5.84
C PRO A 111 21.51 1.09 -6.23
N GLY A 112 20.73 2.03 -5.67
CA GLY A 112 19.28 2.10 -5.87
C GLY A 112 18.46 1.31 -4.86
N TYR A 113 19.06 0.64 -3.89
CA TYR A 113 18.38 0.03 -2.74
C TYR A 113 17.92 1.11 -1.73
N PRO A 114 16.73 0.95 -1.10
CA PRO A 114 15.65 0.04 -1.46
C PRO A 114 14.79 0.58 -2.61
N LEU A 115 14.20 -0.31 -3.43
CA LEU A 115 13.33 0.11 -4.54
C LEU A 115 11.98 0.69 -4.08
N ARG A 116 11.49 0.25 -2.92
CA ARG A 116 10.33 0.79 -2.21
C ARG A 116 10.70 1.10 -0.77
N GLY A 117 10.16 2.18 -0.23
CA GLY A 117 10.53 2.69 1.09
C GLY A 117 11.82 3.51 1.08
N GLN A 118 12.31 3.80 2.28
CA GLN A 118 13.54 4.55 2.52
C GLN A 118 14.22 4.02 3.78
N LEU A 119 15.53 4.02 3.80
CA LEU A 119 16.29 3.82 5.03
C LEU A 119 16.13 5.05 5.93
N THR A 120 16.08 4.87 7.24
CA THR A 120 16.24 5.95 8.20
C THR A 120 17.51 5.72 8.97
N VAL A 121 18.39 6.70 8.97
CA VAL A 121 19.72 6.61 9.56
C VAL A 121 20.02 7.80 10.46
N ALA A 122 20.90 7.60 11.42
CA ALA A 122 21.44 8.66 12.28
C ALA A 122 22.98 8.71 12.17
N SER A 123 23.57 9.85 12.48
CA SER A 123 25.03 10.03 12.48
C SER A 123 25.71 9.28 13.64
N GLN A 124 24.99 9.09 14.76
CA GLN A 124 25.43 8.36 15.95
C GLN A 124 24.23 7.90 16.76
N PRO A 125 24.37 6.96 17.71
CA PRO A 125 23.27 6.56 18.58
C PRO A 125 22.62 7.75 19.30
N GLY A 126 21.29 7.82 19.28
CA GLY A 126 20.53 8.91 19.92
C GLY A 126 20.51 10.25 19.17
N ALA A 127 21.24 10.41 18.07
CA ALA A 127 21.13 11.60 17.21
C ALA A 127 19.82 11.61 16.43
N PRO A 128 19.37 12.80 15.96
CA PRO A 128 18.19 12.90 15.10
C PRO A 128 18.34 12.00 13.87
N ALA A 129 17.35 11.15 13.64
CA ALA A 129 17.33 10.24 12.51
C ALA A 129 16.65 10.91 11.30
N ALA A 130 17.18 10.68 10.12
CA ALA A 130 16.65 11.22 8.86
C ALA A 130 16.47 10.11 7.82
N PRO A 131 15.41 10.17 7.00
CA PRO A 131 15.26 9.27 5.87
C PRO A 131 16.31 9.54 4.80
N THR A 132 16.84 8.48 4.19
CA THR A 132 17.81 8.57 3.12
C THR A 132 17.58 7.52 2.04
N ARG A 133 18.03 7.81 0.83
CA ARG A 133 18.15 6.85 -0.27
C ARG A 133 19.60 6.45 -0.55
N ASP A 134 20.51 6.98 0.25
CA ASP A 134 21.92 6.57 0.18
C ASP A 134 22.07 5.14 0.73
N ILE A 135 23.15 4.51 0.34
CA ILE A 135 23.63 3.22 0.86
C ILE A 135 25.06 3.40 1.36
N PRO A 136 25.61 2.46 2.15
CA PRO A 136 27.02 2.52 2.53
C PRO A 136 27.93 2.65 1.32
N ALA A 137 28.94 3.51 1.40
CA ALA A 137 29.97 3.58 0.38
C ALA A 137 30.90 2.34 0.44
N PRO A 138 31.60 2.00 -0.65
CA PRO A 138 32.62 0.95 -0.58
C PRO A 138 33.63 1.22 0.55
N GLY A 139 33.92 0.21 1.37
CA GLY A 139 34.75 0.34 2.57
C GLY A 139 34.05 0.84 3.83
N GLU A 140 32.76 1.13 3.75
CA GLU A 140 31.93 1.55 4.88
C GLU A 140 30.91 0.50 5.28
N ALA A 141 30.52 0.52 6.56
CA ALA A 141 29.40 -0.23 7.09
C ALA A 141 28.45 0.68 7.87
N TRP A 142 27.13 0.45 7.70
CA TRP A 142 26.10 1.03 8.55
C TRP A 142 25.56 -0.07 9.46
N VAL A 143 25.32 0.24 10.72
CA VAL A 143 25.01 -0.76 11.74
C VAL A 143 23.86 -0.34 12.64
N ASP A 144 23.20 -1.30 13.28
CA ASP A 144 22.26 -1.03 14.36
C ASP A 144 22.99 -0.44 15.57
N ALA A 145 22.35 0.47 16.31
CA ALA A 145 22.90 1.04 17.54
C ALA A 145 23.30 -0.05 18.57
N ALA A 146 22.48 -1.10 18.69
CA ALA A 146 22.76 -2.20 19.62
C ALA A 146 24.09 -2.93 19.34
N LEU A 147 24.58 -2.94 18.10
CA LEU A 147 25.89 -3.55 17.80
C LEU A 147 27.04 -2.71 18.34
N LEU A 148 26.92 -1.38 18.24
CA LEU A 148 27.93 -0.47 18.78
C LEU A 148 28.09 -0.67 20.30
N ASP A 149 26.97 -0.71 21.01
CA ASP A 149 26.97 -0.94 22.48
C ASP A 149 27.56 -2.32 22.83
N GLN A 150 27.20 -3.36 22.06
CA GLN A 150 27.68 -4.74 22.34
C GLN A 150 29.17 -4.98 22.04
N LEU A 151 29.72 -4.22 21.11
CA LEU A 151 31.14 -4.32 20.75
C LEU A 151 32.00 -3.23 21.38
N GLY A 152 31.40 -2.24 22.07
CA GLY A 152 32.11 -1.08 22.62
C GLY A 152 32.69 -0.17 21.54
N LEU A 153 32.01 -0.06 20.39
CA LEU A 153 32.48 0.72 19.24
C LEU A 153 31.66 2.03 19.09
N ALA A 154 32.25 2.98 18.42
CA ALA A 154 31.60 4.24 18.03
C ALA A 154 31.59 4.39 16.50
N VAL A 155 30.76 5.31 16.00
CA VAL A 155 30.79 5.71 14.59
C VAL A 155 32.16 6.32 14.27
N GLY A 156 32.78 5.85 13.20
CA GLY A 156 34.17 6.18 12.83
C GLY A 156 35.15 5.05 13.06
N ASP A 157 34.86 4.12 13.99
CA ASP A 157 35.69 3.01 14.33
C ASP A 157 35.75 1.92 13.24
N PRO A 158 36.81 1.11 13.22
CA PRO A 158 36.91 -0.05 12.34
C PRO A 158 36.09 -1.23 12.85
N LEU A 159 35.38 -1.89 11.95
CA LEU A 159 34.64 -3.14 12.16
C LEU A 159 35.27 -4.22 11.31
N LEU A 160 35.67 -5.33 11.93
CA LEU A 160 36.24 -6.51 11.25
C LEU A 160 35.11 -7.45 10.82
N LEU A 161 35.08 -7.78 9.53
CA LEU A 161 34.09 -8.67 8.90
C LEU A 161 34.86 -9.64 7.97
N GLY A 162 35.03 -10.90 8.41
CA GLY A 162 35.90 -11.82 7.69
C GLY A 162 37.30 -11.24 7.54
N ASP A 163 37.80 -11.18 6.30
CA ASP A 163 39.11 -10.66 5.96
C ASP A 163 39.16 -9.13 5.77
N ALA A 164 37.99 -8.46 5.79
CA ALA A 164 37.87 -7.02 5.55
C ALA A 164 37.75 -6.22 6.84
N THR A 165 38.30 -5.02 6.81
CA THR A 165 38.09 -3.97 7.81
C THR A 165 37.25 -2.85 7.18
N LEU A 166 36.09 -2.56 7.75
CA LEU A 166 35.17 -1.54 7.28
C LEU A 166 35.05 -0.41 8.30
N ARG A 167 34.89 0.81 7.84
CA ARG A 167 34.65 1.96 8.71
C ARG A 167 33.18 2.06 9.05
N LEU A 168 32.84 2.17 10.33
CA LEU A 168 31.47 2.45 10.78
C LEU A 168 31.10 3.89 10.43
N ALA A 169 30.11 4.05 9.54
CA ALA A 169 29.79 5.38 9.00
C ALA A 169 28.47 5.96 9.54
N ARG A 170 27.44 5.16 9.73
CA ARG A 170 26.11 5.59 10.20
C ARG A 170 25.42 4.50 11.01
N VAL A 171 24.42 4.91 11.77
CA VAL A 171 23.53 4.03 12.54
C VAL A 171 22.22 3.84 11.79
N ILE A 172 21.82 2.59 11.59
CA ILE A 172 20.51 2.24 11.00
C ILE A 172 19.45 2.34 12.10
N VAL A 173 18.45 3.17 11.87
CA VAL A 173 17.30 3.32 12.76
C VAL A 173 16.09 2.54 12.22
N LEU A 174 15.87 2.58 10.89
CA LEU A 174 14.80 1.84 10.24
C LEU A 174 15.27 1.30 8.89
N GLU A 175 15.11 -0.01 8.72
CA GLU A 175 15.26 -0.73 7.46
C GLU A 175 13.88 -1.28 7.06
N PRO A 176 13.26 -0.82 5.94
CA PRO A 176 11.88 -1.17 5.63
C PRO A 176 11.66 -2.65 5.35
N ASP A 177 12.57 -3.29 4.63
CA ASP A 177 12.48 -4.69 4.21
C ASP A 177 13.26 -5.67 5.12
N ARG A 178 13.45 -5.32 6.38
CA ARG A 178 14.20 -6.14 7.34
C ARG A 178 13.64 -7.56 7.51
N GLY A 179 12.35 -7.75 7.28
CA GLY A 179 11.70 -9.05 7.44
C GLY A 179 11.39 -9.39 8.90
N ALA A 180 10.73 -10.54 9.13
CA ALA A 180 10.31 -11.01 10.47
C ALA A 180 10.99 -12.34 10.90
N GLY A 181 12.00 -12.80 10.17
CA GLY A 181 12.69 -14.07 10.48
C GLY A 181 13.60 -13.98 11.70
N PHE A 182 13.95 -15.14 12.29
CA PHE A 182 14.82 -15.26 13.47
C PHE A 182 16.14 -14.50 13.30
N MET A 183 16.71 -14.51 12.09
CA MET A 183 17.93 -13.78 11.75
C MET A 183 17.83 -12.26 11.91
N ASN A 184 16.61 -11.71 11.94
CA ASN A 184 16.40 -10.27 12.08
C ASN A 184 16.42 -9.78 13.53
N PHE A 185 16.52 -10.70 14.50
CA PHE A 185 16.82 -10.36 15.91
C PHE A 185 18.31 -10.08 16.14
N ALA A 186 19.20 -10.58 15.30
CA ALA A 186 20.60 -10.21 15.34
C ALA A 186 20.78 -8.75 14.86
N PRO A 187 21.73 -7.98 15.44
CA PRO A 187 22.04 -6.64 14.97
C PRO A 187 22.37 -6.62 13.48
N ARG A 188 21.88 -5.61 12.76
CA ARG A 188 22.15 -5.44 11.33
C ARG A 188 23.54 -4.85 11.10
N VAL A 189 24.22 -5.39 10.10
CA VAL A 189 25.37 -4.76 9.44
C VAL A 189 25.05 -4.67 7.95
N MET A 190 25.01 -3.46 7.42
CA MET A 190 24.76 -3.20 6.00
C MET A 190 26.06 -2.68 5.36
N LEU A 191 26.38 -3.21 4.18
CA LEU A 191 27.56 -2.81 3.41
C LEU A 191 27.24 -2.75 1.91
N HIS A 192 28.11 -2.06 1.16
CA HIS A 192 28.05 -2.01 -0.30
C HIS A 192 28.42 -3.38 -0.90
N GLU A 193 27.80 -3.76 -2.03
CA GLU A 193 28.08 -5.05 -2.68
C GLU A 193 29.55 -5.24 -3.07
N ASP A 194 30.25 -4.16 -3.45
CA ASP A 194 31.67 -4.22 -3.79
C ASP A 194 32.55 -4.58 -2.57
N SER A 195 32.15 -4.16 -1.38
CA SER A 195 32.88 -4.48 -0.14
C SER A 195 32.73 -5.94 0.26
N LEU A 196 31.65 -6.61 -0.16
CA LEU A 196 31.36 -7.98 0.24
C LEU A 196 32.45 -8.97 -0.21
N ARG A 197 32.99 -8.80 -1.42
CA ARG A 197 34.04 -9.69 -1.94
C ARG A 197 35.31 -9.68 -1.10
N ALA A 198 35.69 -8.51 -0.59
CA ALA A 198 36.86 -8.35 0.26
C ALA A 198 36.72 -9.04 1.61
N THR A 199 35.51 -9.34 2.07
CA THR A 199 35.30 -10.02 3.35
C THR A 199 35.63 -11.51 3.34
N GLY A 200 35.68 -12.17 2.17
CA GLY A 200 35.87 -13.62 2.07
C GLY A 200 34.72 -14.47 2.65
N LEU A 201 33.63 -13.86 3.08
CA LEU A 201 32.55 -14.54 3.82
C LEU A 201 31.61 -15.36 2.94
N VAL A 202 31.55 -15.07 1.65
CA VAL A 202 30.70 -15.81 0.69
C VAL A 202 31.46 -17.03 0.20
N GLN A 203 31.12 -18.20 0.74
CA GLN A 203 31.71 -19.47 0.39
C GLN A 203 30.68 -20.46 -0.16
N PRO A 204 31.04 -21.51 -0.91
CA PRO A 204 30.09 -22.42 -1.54
C PRO A 204 29.10 -23.10 -0.58
N ALA A 205 29.42 -23.21 0.71
CA ALA A 205 28.56 -23.81 1.75
C ALA A 205 27.83 -22.77 2.62
N SER A 206 27.99 -21.48 2.34
CA SER A 206 27.37 -20.43 3.15
C SER A 206 25.83 -20.47 2.97
N ARG A 207 25.10 -20.30 4.09
CA ARG A 207 23.65 -20.12 4.06
C ARG A 207 23.33 -18.69 3.68
N LEU A 208 23.16 -18.48 2.40
CA LEU A 208 22.89 -17.17 1.82
C LEU A 208 21.38 -17.03 1.53
N THR A 209 20.89 -15.80 1.64
CA THR A 209 19.55 -15.45 1.14
C THR A 209 19.71 -14.31 0.16
N TRP A 210 19.59 -14.65 -1.11
CA TRP A 210 19.53 -13.69 -2.21
C TRP A 210 18.11 -13.17 -2.36
N ARG A 211 17.97 -11.88 -2.58
CA ARG A 211 16.70 -11.22 -2.84
C ARG A 211 16.85 -10.31 -4.05
N LEU A 212 16.11 -10.61 -5.11
CA LEU A 212 15.96 -9.76 -6.27
C LEU A 212 14.59 -9.07 -6.17
N ALA A 213 14.59 -7.83 -5.72
CA ALA A 213 13.40 -7.00 -5.71
C ALA A 213 13.11 -6.45 -7.11
N ALA A 214 11.85 -6.41 -7.50
CA ALA A 214 11.42 -5.82 -8.76
C ALA A 214 10.23 -4.87 -8.52
N VAL A 215 10.23 -3.75 -9.24
CA VAL A 215 9.17 -2.72 -9.15
C VAL A 215 8.79 -2.25 -10.54
N ALA A 216 7.51 -1.90 -10.70
CA ALA A 216 7.00 -1.24 -11.88
C ALA A 216 6.38 0.10 -11.51
N ASP A 217 6.57 1.13 -12.34
CA ASP A 217 6.02 2.46 -12.14
C ASP A 217 5.10 2.84 -13.31
N GLY A 218 4.14 3.75 -13.05
CA GLY A 218 3.23 4.28 -14.07
C GLY A 218 2.02 3.39 -14.39
N ALA A 219 1.35 3.74 -15.49
CA ALA A 219 0.15 3.02 -15.93
C ALA A 219 0.44 1.55 -16.25
N GLY A 220 -0.44 0.64 -15.80
CA GLY A 220 -0.28 -0.80 -16.00
C GLY A 220 0.80 -1.47 -15.14
N ALA A 221 1.35 -0.78 -14.13
CA ALA A 221 2.37 -1.33 -13.22
C ALA A 221 1.91 -2.65 -12.58
N GLU A 222 0.70 -2.71 -12.04
CA GLU A 222 0.17 -3.93 -11.41
C GLU A 222 0.06 -5.12 -12.37
N ALA A 223 -0.36 -4.86 -13.60
CA ALA A 223 -0.44 -5.91 -14.63
C ALA A 223 0.95 -6.46 -14.96
N ARG A 224 1.97 -5.59 -15.08
CA ARG A 224 3.36 -6.01 -15.33
C ARG A 224 3.93 -6.81 -14.17
N VAL A 225 3.73 -6.36 -12.92
CA VAL A 225 4.16 -7.08 -11.71
C VAL A 225 3.49 -8.44 -11.64
N LYS A 226 2.17 -8.52 -11.89
CA LYS A 226 1.43 -9.77 -11.91
C LYS A 226 1.96 -10.73 -13.00
N ALA A 227 2.16 -10.24 -14.21
CA ALA A 227 2.69 -11.04 -15.31
C ALA A 227 4.12 -11.55 -15.03
N PHE A 228 4.97 -10.72 -14.42
CA PHE A 228 6.32 -11.13 -14.01
C PHE A 228 6.26 -12.20 -12.91
N ARG A 229 5.40 -12.05 -11.92
CA ARG A 229 5.18 -13.05 -10.87
C ARG A 229 4.75 -14.39 -11.47
N GLU A 230 3.71 -14.40 -12.30
CA GLU A 230 3.20 -15.62 -12.93
C GLU A 230 4.28 -16.31 -13.77
N TRP A 231 5.07 -15.54 -14.51
CA TRP A 231 6.20 -16.05 -15.24
C TRP A 231 7.28 -16.63 -14.31
N ALA A 232 7.64 -15.93 -13.23
CA ALA A 232 8.67 -16.37 -12.29
C ALA A 232 8.26 -17.66 -11.56
N ASP A 233 6.99 -17.75 -11.12
CA ASP A 233 6.44 -18.96 -10.49
C ASP A 233 6.51 -20.20 -11.37
N GLN A 234 6.48 -20.04 -12.70
CA GLN A 234 6.55 -21.14 -13.67
C GLN A 234 7.98 -21.40 -14.14
N ALA A 235 8.74 -20.36 -14.50
CA ALA A 235 10.04 -20.48 -15.13
C ALA A 235 11.15 -20.90 -14.17
N LEU A 236 11.12 -20.42 -12.92
CA LEU A 236 12.20 -20.71 -11.97
C LEU A 236 12.29 -22.17 -11.54
N PRO A 237 11.19 -22.87 -11.21
CA PRO A 237 11.23 -24.31 -10.97
C PRO A 237 11.69 -25.11 -12.20
N GLN A 238 11.25 -24.71 -13.41
CA GLN A 238 11.65 -25.38 -14.66
C GLN A 238 13.14 -25.22 -14.97
N ALA A 239 13.73 -24.09 -14.60
CA ALA A 239 15.17 -23.84 -14.73
C ALA A 239 16.02 -24.56 -13.66
N GLY A 240 15.40 -25.36 -12.78
CA GLY A 240 16.10 -26.12 -11.75
C GLY A 240 16.65 -25.26 -10.60
N VAL A 241 16.23 -24.02 -10.48
CA VAL A 241 16.66 -23.13 -9.37
C VAL A 241 15.98 -23.59 -8.09
N ARG A 242 16.78 -24.09 -7.15
CA ARG A 242 16.28 -24.63 -5.88
C ARG A 242 16.09 -23.52 -4.84
N GLY A 243 15.16 -23.74 -3.92
CA GLY A 243 14.93 -22.83 -2.78
C GLY A 243 14.35 -21.48 -3.17
N VAL A 244 13.82 -21.35 -4.40
CA VAL A 244 13.22 -20.10 -4.87
C VAL A 244 11.83 -19.91 -4.29
N ARG A 245 11.58 -18.70 -3.82
CA ARG A 245 10.26 -18.21 -3.41
C ARG A 245 9.99 -16.89 -4.07
N VAL A 246 8.84 -16.78 -4.72
CA VAL A 246 8.36 -15.50 -5.22
C VAL A 246 7.49 -14.87 -4.14
N GLU A 247 8.03 -13.86 -3.50
CA GLU A 247 7.37 -13.14 -2.41
C GLU A 247 6.65 -11.92 -2.99
N THR A 248 5.38 -11.82 -2.69
CA THR A 248 4.55 -10.64 -2.96
C THR A 248 4.04 -10.11 -1.63
N LEU A 249 3.31 -9.00 -1.67
CA LEU A 249 2.60 -8.50 -0.51
C LEU A 249 1.74 -9.59 0.16
N GLU A 250 1.16 -10.46 -0.67
CA GLU A 250 0.24 -11.50 -0.25
C GLU A 250 0.93 -12.72 0.36
N SER A 251 2.12 -13.07 -0.11
CA SER A 251 2.85 -14.28 0.31
C SER A 251 4.03 -14.00 1.23
N GLY A 252 4.69 -12.85 1.08
CA GLY A 252 5.90 -12.51 1.84
C GLY A 252 5.64 -12.14 3.30
N ARG A 253 4.42 -11.70 3.63
CA ARG A 253 4.00 -11.35 5.01
C ARG A 253 2.55 -11.75 5.28
N PRO A 254 2.30 -13.03 5.59
CA PRO A 254 0.94 -13.54 5.81
C PRO A 254 0.19 -12.83 6.94
N GLU A 255 0.89 -12.33 7.96
CA GLU A 255 0.31 -11.55 9.06
C GLU A 255 -0.24 -10.20 8.57
N MET A 256 0.50 -9.51 7.71
CA MET A 256 0.07 -8.26 7.10
C MET A 256 -1.13 -8.49 6.18
N ARG A 257 -1.11 -9.56 5.39
CA ARG A 257 -2.25 -9.95 4.56
C ARG A 257 -3.51 -10.18 5.39
N GLN A 258 -3.41 -10.94 6.48
CA GLN A 258 -4.56 -11.18 7.36
C GLN A 258 -5.13 -9.87 7.94
N THR A 259 -4.25 -8.92 8.28
CA THR A 259 -4.65 -7.60 8.78
C THR A 259 -5.36 -6.80 7.69
N LEU A 260 -4.80 -6.76 6.48
CA LEU A 260 -5.42 -6.10 5.32
C LEU A 260 -6.77 -6.73 4.95
N ASP A 261 -6.86 -8.07 4.93
CA ASP A 261 -8.09 -8.79 4.64
C ASP A 261 -9.18 -8.52 5.70
N ARG A 262 -8.80 -8.46 6.98
CA ARG A 262 -9.73 -8.11 8.06
C ARG A 262 -10.21 -6.66 7.94
N ALA A 263 -9.28 -5.72 7.67
CA ALA A 263 -9.63 -4.33 7.45
C ALA A 263 -10.55 -4.17 6.23
N GLY A 264 -10.26 -4.83 5.11
CA GLY A 264 -11.08 -4.83 3.90
C GLY A 264 -12.48 -5.38 4.15
N LYS A 265 -12.61 -6.52 4.86
CA LYS A 265 -13.91 -7.09 5.23
C LYS A 265 -14.70 -6.16 6.15
N PHE A 266 -14.06 -5.56 7.14
CA PHE A 266 -14.69 -4.60 8.04
C PHE A 266 -15.22 -3.38 7.28
N LEU A 267 -14.40 -2.77 6.42
CA LEU A 267 -14.78 -1.63 5.59
C LEU A 267 -15.92 -1.98 4.62
N SER A 268 -15.90 -3.20 4.04
CA SER A 268 -16.97 -3.71 3.19
C SER A 268 -18.29 -3.85 3.95
N LEU A 269 -18.24 -4.35 5.19
CA LEU A 269 -19.43 -4.44 6.07
C LEU A 269 -19.99 -3.05 6.42
N VAL A 270 -19.14 -2.10 6.75
CA VAL A 270 -19.55 -0.71 7.03
C VAL A 270 -20.20 -0.08 5.80
N SER A 271 -19.61 -0.28 4.62
CA SER A 271 -20.16 0.21 3.35
C SER A 271 -21.51 -0.43 3.03
N LEU A 272 -21.67 -1.73 3.27
CA LEU A 272 -22.94 -2.44 3.10
C LEU A 272 -24.00 -1.90 4.05
N LEU A 273 -23.65 -1.68 5.31
CA LEU A 273 -24.59 -1.12 6.30
C LEU A 273 -25.02 0.30 5.91
N ALA A 274 -24.08 1.14 5.48
CA ALA A 274 -24.38 2.48 4.97
C ALA A 274 -25.29 2.44 3.75
N ALA A 275 -25.05 1.50 2.81
CA ALA A 275 -25.92 1.31 1.64
C ALA A 275 -27.34 0.88 2.03
N LEU A 276 -27.48 -0.05 2.98
CA LEU A 276 -28.81 -0.48 3.48
C LEU A 276 -29.57 0.65 4.16
N LEU A 277 -28.90 1.40 5.03
CA LEU A 277 -29.52 2.58 5.69
C LEU A 277 -29.94 3.64 4.66
N SER A 278 -29.08 3.89 3.67
CA SER A 278 -29.37 4.80 2.56
C SER A 278 -30.57 4.33 1.75
N ALA A 279 -30.66 3.05 1.44
CA ALA A 279 -31.80 2.47 0.70
C ALA A 279 -33.11 2.62 1.48
N VAL A 280 -33.09 2.38 2.80
CA VAL A 280 -34.27 2.58 3.66
C VAL A 280 -34.69 4.06 3.68
N ALA A 281 -33.73 4.99 3.84
CA ALA A 281 -34.01 6.43 3.86
C ALA A 281 -34.63 6.88 2.54
N VAL A 282 -34.10 6.44 1.39
CA VAL A 282 -34.66 6.74 0.07
C VAL A 282 -36.06 6.13 -0.11
N ALA A 283 -36.26 4.88 0.33
CA ALA A 283 -37.57 4.21 0.24
C ALA A 283 -38.65 4.94 1.06
N LEU A 284 -38.31 5.37 2.29
CA LEU A 284 -39.23 6.15 3.13
C LEU A 284 -39.55 7.52 2.52
N ALA A 285 -38.54 8.21 1.99
CA ALA A 285 -38.72 9.49 1.31
C ALA A 285 -39.60 9.35 0.05
N ALA A 286 -39.36 8.30 -0.75
CA ALA A 286 -40.18 7.98 -1.95
C ALA A 286 -41.61 7.65 -1.58
N ARG A 287 -41.84 6.87 -0.53
CA ARG A 287 -43.18 6.56 -0.03
C ARG A 287 -43.92 7.83 0.43
N GLY A 288 -43.21 8.72 1.16
CA GLY A 288 -43.78 10.00 1.60
C GLY A 288 -44.13 10.92 0.44
N PHE A 289 -43.31 10.95 -0.62
CA PHE A 289 -43.59 11.67 -1.85
C PHE A 289 -44.83 11.10 -2.56
N ALA A 290 -44.87 9.79 -2.79
CA ALA A 290 -46.00 9.14 -3.46
C ALA A 290 -47.35 9.38 -2.73
N ALA A 291 -47.34 9.29 -1.40
CA ALA A 291 -48.55 9.50 -0.60
C ALA A 291 -49.12 10.90 -0.72
N ARG A 292 -48.29 11.93 -0.88
CA ARG A 292 -48.73 13.34 -1.04
C ARG A 292 -49.30 13.65 -2.41
N HIS A 293 -48.88 12.93 -3.45
CA HIS A 293 -49.30 13.17 -4.83
C HIS A 293 -50.49 12.29 -5.27
N LEU A 294 -51.13 11.56 -4.35
CA LEU A 294 -52.28 10.73 -4.66
C LEU A 294 -53.49 11.56 -5.15
N ASP A 295 -53.74 12.70 -4.52
CA ASP A 295 -54.86 13.58 -4.87
C ASP A 295 -54.64 14.26 -6.23
N ASP A 296 -53.42 14.66 -6.55
CA ASP A 296 -53.03 15.20 -7.86
C ASP A 296 -53.18 14.17 -8.97
N CYS A 297 -52.81 12.91 -8.69
CA CYS A 297 -53.05 11.81 -9.63
C CYS A 297 -54.53 11.56 -9.87
N ALA A 298 -55.37 11.67 -8.84
CA ALA A 298 -56.80 11.53 -8.98
C ALA A 298 -57.41 12.65 -9.86
N MET A 299 -56.99 13.90 -9.65
CA MET A 299 -57.40 15.05 -10.48
C MET A 299 -57.01 14.87 -11.95
N LEU A 300 -55.78 14.47 -12.23
CA LEU A 300 -55.31 14.24 -13.60
C LEU A 300 -56.08 13.11 -14.30
N ARG A 301 -56.56 12.12 -13.56
CA ARG A 301 -57.40 11.05 -14.06
C ARG A 301 -58.81 11.55 -14.44
N VAL A 302 -59.38 12.42 -13.63
CA VAL A 302 -60.67 13.06 -13.93
C VAL A 302 -60.59 13.94 -15.19
N LEU A 303 -59.42 14.56 -15.43
CA LEU A 303 -59.14 15.34 -16.65
C LEU A 303 -58.86 14.47 -17.88
N GLY A 304 -58.98 13.13 -17.79
CA GLY A 304 -58.90 12.21 -18.92
C GLY A 304 -57.51 11.68 -19.25
N GLN A 305 -56.52 11.92 -18.39
CA GLN A 305 -55.17 11.37 -18.62
C GLN A 305 -55.09 9.87 -18.32
N SER A 306 -54.37 9.12 -19.17
CA SER A 306 -54.18 7.70 -18.95
C SER A 306 -53.26 7.43 -17.76
N GLN A 307 -53.52 6.35 -17.02
CA GLN A 307 -52.68 5.93 -15.88
C GLN A 307 -51.21 5.75 -16.26
N ARG A 308 -50.93 5.25 -17.49
CA ARG A 308 -49.55 5.06 -17.99
C ARG A 308 -48.83 6.39 -18.19
N THR A 309 -49.54 7.41 -18.70
CA THR A 309 -48.97 8.76 -18.91
C THR A 309 -48.63 9.42 -17.58
N ILE A 310 -49.54 9.32 -16.60
CA ILE A 310 -49.33 9.87 -15.25
C ILE A 310 -48.12 9.17 -14.58
N ALA A 311 -48.11 7.85 -14.57
CA ALA A 311 -47.00 7.07 -14.00
C ALA A 311 -45.65 7.40 -14.68
N ALA A 312 -45.62 7.49 -16.01
CA ALA A 312 -44.39 7.83 -16.74
C ALA A 312 -43.88 9.24 -16.40
N SER A 313 -44.79 10.23 -16.27
CA SER A 313 -44.41 11.61 -15.91
C SER A 313 -43.76 11.67 -14.52
N TYR A 314 -44.40 11.10 -13.52
CA TYR A 314 -43.85 11.05 -12.16
C TYR A 314 -42.56 10.22 -12.07
N THR A 315 -42.45 9.12 -12.84
CA THR A 315 -41.20 8.33 -12.89
C THR A 315 -40.04 9.14 -13.45
N VAL A 316 -40.26 9.88 -14.55
CA VAL A 316 -39.24 10.73 -15.16
C VAL A 316 -38.84 11.84 -14.18
N GLU A 317 -39.80 12.48 -13.53
CA GLU A 317 -39.54 13.51 -12.53
C GLU A 317 -38.75 12.97 -11.34
N PHE A 318 -39.14 11.81 -10.81
CA PHE A 318 -38.45 11.15 -9.72
C PHE A 318 -37.01 10.78 -10.08
N VAL A 319 -36.78 10.24 -11.28
CA VAL A 319 -35.45 9.91 -11.80
C VAL A 319 -34.59 11.17 -11.95
N LEU A 320 -35.12 12.26 -12.48
CA LEU A 320 -34.41 13.53 -12.62
C LEU A 320 -34.05 14.13 -11.27
N ALA A 321 -34.97 14.16 -10.32
CA ALA A 321 -34.74 14.61 -8.95
C ALA A 321 -33.68 13.76 -8.26
N GLY A 322 -33.76 12.43 -8.41
CA GLY A 322 -32.79 11.49 -7.89
C GLY A 322 -31.36 11.69 -8.45
N LEU A 323 -31.26 11.93 -9.77
CA LEU A 323 -29.97 12.21 -10.41
C LEU A 323 -29.35 13.52 -9.91
N VAL A 324 -30.11 14.60 -9.83
CA VAL A 324 -29.63 15.89 -9.31
C VAL A 324 -29.22 15.75 -7.85
N ALA A 325 -30.01 15.11 -7.01
CA ALA A 325 -29.71 14.86 -5.61
C ALA A 325 -28.46 13.99 -5.43
N SER A 326 -28.30 12.96 -6.28
CA SER A 326 -27.12 12.10 -6.27
C SER A 326 -25.83 12.84 -6.65
N LEU A 327 -25.88 13.71 -7.65
CA LEU A 327 -24.73 14.55 -8.03
C LEU A 327 -24.30 15.47 -6.87
N VAL A 328 -25.28 16.11 -6.22
CA VAL A 328 -25.02 16.92 -5.02
C VAL A 328 -24.47 16.06 -3.88
N GLY A 329 -25.04 14.87 -3.69
CA GLY A 329 -24.57 13.91 -2.68
C GLY A 329 -23.12 13.46 -2.90
N VAL A 330 -22.74 13.14 -4.14
CA VAL A 330 -21.35 12.79 -4.48
C VAL A 330 -20.41 13.97 -4.22
N ALA A 331 -20.79 15.18 -4.60
CA ALA A 331 -19.99 16.38 -4.35
C ALA A 331 -19.80 16.64 -2.85
N LEU A 332 -20.85 16.49 -2.05
CA LEU A 332 -20.80 16.61 -0.60
C LEU A 332 -19.96 15.49 0.02
N GLY A 333 -20.12 14.24 -0.42
CA GLY A 333 -19.32 13.10 0.05
C GLY A 333 -17.84 13.29 -0.24
N TYR A 334 -17.51 13.83 -1.41
CA TYR A 334 -16.13 14.17 -1.76
C TYR A 334 -15.57 15.31 -0.89
N ALA A 335 -16.36 16.35 -0.61
CA ALA A 335 -15.96 17.43 0.29
C ALA A 335 -15.71 16.95 1.72
N VAL A 336 -16.59 16.10 2.24
CA VAL A 336 -16.43 15.47 3.57
C VAL A 336 -15.16 14.61 3.60
N HIS A 337 -14.91 13.84 2.54
CA HIS A 337 -13.69 13.06 2.43
C HIS A 337 -12.43 13.95 2.53
N PHE A 338 -12.41 15.10 1.86
CA PHE A 338 -11.28 16.05 1.93
C PHE A 338 -11.09 16.59 3.35
N ALA A 339 -12.19 16.94 4.04
CA ALA A 339 -12.13 17.41 5.41
C ALA A 339 -11.55 16.35 6.38
N PHE A 340 -11.90 15.08 6.19
CA PHE A 340 -11.31 13.97 6.97
C PHE A 340 -9.83 13.78 6.69
N VAL A 341 -9.41 13.93 5.43
CA VAL A 341 -7.98 13.83 5.06
C VAL A 341 -7.15 14.92 5.70
N GLU A 342 -7.65 16.17 5.69
CA GLU A 342 -6.96 17.29 6.31
C GLU A 342 -6.85 17.13 7.83
N LEU A 343 -7.93 16.66 8.47
CA LEU A 343 -7.94 16.41 9.91
C LEU A 343 -6.96 15.30 10.35
N LEU A 344 -6.74 14.30 9.48
CA LEU A 344 -5.81 13.19 9.77
C LEU A 344 -4.35 13.52 9.41
N SER A 345 -4.12 14.58 8.63
CA SER A 345 -2.77 15.02 8.23
C SER A 345 -2.17 16.06 9.19
N SER A 346 -2.98 16.65 10.07
CA SER A 346 -2.57 17.57 11.14
C SER A 346 -2.20 16.82 12.42
#